data_d71e7f88967ed525895acd43afd6cce9
#
_entry.id   d71e7f88967ed525895acd43afd6cce9
#
_cell.length_a   1.000
_cell.length_b   1.000
_cell.length_c   1.000
_cell.angle_alpha   90.00
_cell.angle_beta   90.00
_cell.angle_gamma   90.00
#
_symmetry.space_group_name_H-M   'P 1'
#
loop_
_entity.id
_entity.type
_entity.pdbx_description
1 polymer ?
#
loop_
_entity_poly.entity_id
_entity_poly.type
_entity_poly.pdbx_seq_one_letter_code
_entity_poly.pdbx_strand_id
1 'polypeptide(L)'
;MRKVMIVDDEPKIVQLARDYLEHAGFAVVVAHDGEAALATARAQKPDLIVLDLGLPELDGLDVARTLRGESNVPIVMLTGRSEESDKLVGLEIGADDYVTKPFSPKELVARVRAVLRRTERPRADTDIVRVGDLVLDIPRMRATVGDRAVELTPTEFQLVATMAREPGRVFTRAQLLDAVHGVAFESYERAIDAHVKNIRHKLEPDPGRPRYVLTVYGVGYRFAEPDE
;
A
#
# COMPACT_ATOMS: atom_id res chain seq x y z
N MET A 1 3.32 -20.94 3.16
CA MET A 1 4.41 -20.19 2.51
C MET A 1 3.74 -19.06 1.76
N ARG A 2 4.19 -17.80 1.95
CA ARG A 2 3.59 -16.64 1.28
C ARG A 2 3.95 -16.61 -0.18
N LYS A 3 2.99 -16.22 -1.00
CA LYS A 3 3.10 -16.20 -2.46
C LYS A 3 3.29 -14.76 -2.94
N VAL A 4 4.41 -14.49 -3.62
CA VAL A 4 4.71 -13.21 -4.27
C VAL A 4 4.57 -13.39 -5.78
N MET A 5 3.83 -12.51 -6.44
CA MET A 5 3.77 -12.46 -7.88
C MET A 5 4.75 -11.41 -8.40
N ILE A 6 5.53 -11.76 -9.40
CA ILE A 6 6.41 -10.83 -10.14
C ILE A 6 5.79 -10.61 -11.52
N VAL A 7 5.63 -9.35 -11.90
CA VAL A 7 5.15 -8.93 -13.21
C VAL A 7 6.20 -8.03 -13.83
N ASP A 8 6.89 -8.51 -14.86
CA ASP A 8 7.94 -7.78 -15.58
C ASP A 8 8.19 -8.49 -16.91
N ASP A 9 8.33 -7.76 -17.99
CA ASP A 9 8.58 -8.29 -19.33
C ASP A 9 10.04 -8.66 -19.59
N GLU A 10 10.97 -8.19 -18.72
CA GLU A 10 12.39 -8.50 -18.82
C GLU A 10 12.75 -9.83 -18.13
N PRO A 11 13.07 -10.93 -18.87
CA PRO A 11 13.33 -12.24 -18.27
C PRO A 11 14.49 -12.24 -17.26
N LYS A 12 15.48 -11.37 -17.46
CA LYS A 12 16.64 -11.25 -16.57
C LYS A 12 16.25 -10.67 -15.21
N ILE A 13 15.37 -9.67 -15.20
CA ILE A 13 14.86 -9.04 -13.98
C ILE A 13 13.98 -10.04 -13.22
N VAL A 14 13.07 -10.71 -13.95
CA VAL A 14 12.21 -11.76 -13.39
C VAL A 14 13.04 -12.86 -12.73
N GLN A 15 14.05 -13.40 -13.43
CA GLN A 15 14.89 -14.47 -12.90
C GLN A 15 15.64 -14.01 -11.65
N LEU A 16 16.24 -12.83 -11.71
CA LEU A 16 16.97 -12.26 -10.56
C LEU A 16 16.07 -12.06 -9.34
N ALA A 17 14.91 -11.44 -9.54
CA ALA A 17 13.93 -11.19 -8.47
C ALA A 17 13.40 -12.52 -7.89
N ARG A 18 13.08 -13.50 -8.75
CA ARG A 18 12.64 -14.83 -8.35
C ARG A 18 13.66 -15.50 -7.45
N ASP A 19 14.92 -15.61 -7.88
CA ASP A 19 15.98 -16.33 -7.14
C ASP A 19 16.13 -15.77 -5.72
N TYR A 20 16.12 -14.44 -5.58
CA TYR A 20 16.25 -13.80 -4.29
C TYR A 20 15.01 -13.93 -3.40
N LEU A 21 13.80 -13.88 -3.98
CA LEU A 21 12.55 -14.05 -3.24
C LEU A 21 12.36 -15.51 -2.80
N GLU A 22 12.67 -16.48 -3.64
CA GLU A 22 12.62 -17.90 -3.29
C GLU A 22 13.66 -18.24 -2.20
N HIS A 23 14.88 -17.70 -2.31
CA HIS A 23 15.89 -17.80 -1.25
C HIS A 23 15.46 -17.17 0.07
N ALA A 24 14.62 -16.15 -0.01
CA ALA A 24 14.04 -15.48 1.16
C ALA A 24 12.85 -16.23 1.77
N GLY A 25 12.42 -17.36 1.17
CA GLY A 25 11.37 -18.25 1.66
C GLY A 25 9.97 -17.95 1.13
N PHE A 26 9.85 -17.20 0.01
CA PHE A 26 8.58 -16.95 -0.66
C PHE A 26 8.30 -17.99 -1.76
N ALA A 27 7.02 -18.29 -1.99
CA ALA A 27 6.60 -18.91 -3.24
C ALA A 27 6.48 -17.83 -4.30
N VAL A 28 7.02 -18.05 -5.51
CA VAL A 28 7.00 -17.06 -6.57
C VAL A 28 6.15 -17.55 -7.74
N VAL A 29 5.25 -16.69 -8.23
CA VAL A 29 4.55 -16.83 -9.51
C VAL A 29 4.93 -15.66 -10.41
N VAL A 30 4.88 -15.85 -11.72
CA VAL A 30 5.36 -14.85 -12.68
C VAL A 30 4.31 -14.60 -13.75
N ALA A 31 4.23 -13.36 -14.18
CA ALA A 31 3.58 -12.92 -15.41
C ALA A 31 4.51 -11.99 -16.18
N HIS A 32 4.40 -11.98 -17.50
CA HIS A 32 5.31 -11.22 -18.37
C HIS A 32 4.64 -10.05 -19.11
N ASP A 33 3.34 -9.91 -18.93
CA ASP A 33 2.51 -8.83 -19.49
C ASP A 33 1.32 -8.54 -18.57
N GLY A 34 0.60 -7.46 -18.88
CA GLY A 34 -0.50 -6.98 -18.03
C GLY A 34 -1.71 -7.91 -18.01
N GLU A 35 -2.07 -8.53 -19.14
CA GLU A 35 -3.21 -9.46 -19.19
C GLU A 35 -2.93 -10.74 -18.42
N ALA A 36 -1.74 -11.32 -18.59
CA ALA A 36 -1.29 -12.47 -17.84
C ALA A 36 -1.21 -12.15 -16.33
N ALA A 37 -0.82 -10.91 -15.97
CA ALA A 37 -0.79 -10.46 -14.58
C ALA A 37 -2.18 -10.48 -13.96
N LEU A 38 -3.19 -9.91 -14.60
CA LEU A 38 -4.57 -9.89 -14.10
C LEU A 38 -5.14 -11.32 -13.99
N ALA A 39 -4.95 -12.14 -15.02
CA ALA A 39 -5.40 -13.54 -15.01
C ALA A 39 -4.73 -14.34 -13.88
N THR A 40 -3.40 -14.18 -13.71
CA THR A 40 -2.64 -14.88 -12.68
C THR A 40 -3.01 -14.39 -11.28
N ALA A 41 -3.21 -13.11 -11.07
CA ALA A 41 -3.63 -12.55 -9.78
C ALA A 41 -4.97 -13.15 -9.33
N ARG A 42 -5.96 -13.21 -10.22
CA ARG A 42 -7.28 -13.80 -9.94
C ARG A 42 -7.20 -15.30 -9.61
N ALA A 43 -6.40 -16.06 -10.39
CA ALA A 43 -6.28 -17.49 -10.25
C ALA A 43 -5.43 -17.90 -9.02
N GLN A 44 -4.31 -17.23 -8.80
CA GLN A 44 -3.30 -17.62 -7.82
C GLN A 44 -3.44 -16.89 -6.48
N LYS A 45 -4.17 -15.79 -6.43
CA LYS A 45 -4.41 -14.95 -5.22
C LYS A 45 -3.13 -14.71 -4.44
N PRO A 46 -2.13 -14.01 -5.00
CA PRO A 46 -0.87 -13.75 -4.33
C PRO A 46 -1.06 -12.89 -3.08
N ASP A 47 -0.16 -13.04 -2.11
CA ASP A 47 -0.13 -12.22 -0.89
C ASP A 47 0.48 -10.83 -1.14
N LEU A 48 1.25 -10.67 -2.24
CA LEU A 48 1.85 -9.41 -2.69
C LEU A 48 2.19 -9.50 -4.18
N ILE A 49 2.11 -8.38 -4.87
CA ILE A 49 2.49 -8.25 -6.28
C ILE A 49 3.65 -7.26 -6.40
N VAL A 50 4.72 -7.68 -7.05
CA VAL A 50 5.80 -6.82 -7.56
C VAL A 50 5.46 -6.54 -9.01
N LEU A 51 5.22 -5.27 -9.37
CA LEU A 51 4.66 -4.87 -10.66
C LEU A 51 5.54 -3.84 -11.35
N ASP A 52 6.07 -4.20 -12.51
CA ASP A 52 6.71 -3.23 -13.38
C ASP A 52 5.68 -2.29 -14.02
N LEU A 53 6.05 -1.00 -14.13
CA LEU A 53 5.22 -0.01 -14.82
C LEU A 53 5.40 -0.06 -16.33
N GLY A 54 6.60 -0.37 -16.82
CA GLY A 54 6.95 -0.38 -18.23
C GLY A 54 6.52 -1.63 -18.99
N LEU A 55 5.34 -2.20 -18.71
CA LEU A 55 4.86 -3.39 -19.40
C LEU A 55 4.41 -3.09 -20.83
N PRO A 56 4.61 -4.03 -21.78
CA PRO A 56 4.06 -3.91 -23.12
C PRO A 56 2.53 -4.07 -23.12
N GLU A 57 1.88 -3.49 -24.11
CA GLU A 57 0.44 -3.58 -24.40
C GLU A 57 -0.46 -2.95 -23.33
N LEU A 58 -0.49 -3.50 -22.13
CA LEU A 58 -1.24 -2.97 -20.99
C LEU A 58 -0.27 -2.41 -19.94
N ASP A 59 -0.27 -1.08 -19.78
CA ASP A 59 0.57 -0.36 -18.84
C ASP A 59 0.39 -0.87 -17.40
N GLY A 60 1.50 -0.97 -16.66
CA GLY A 60 1.47 -1.41 -15.26
C GLY A 60 0.59 -0.55 -14.35
N LEU A 61 0.40 0.75 -14.66
CA LEU A 61 -0.55 1.60 -13.94
C LEU A 61 -2.00 1.17 -14.16
N ASP A 62 -2.36 0.76 -15.38
CA ASP A 62 -3.71 0.28 -15.69
C ASP A 62 -3.97 -1.10 -15.07
N VAL A 63 -2.93 -1.97 -15.04
CA VAL A 63 -2.96 -3.23 -14.27
C VAL A 63 -3.22 -2.95 -12.80
N ALA A 64 -2.48 -2.00 -12.21
CA ALA A 64 -2.65 -1.65 -10.79
C ALA A 64 -4.04 -1.08 -10.50
N ARG A 65 -4.59 -0.20 -11.36
CA ARG A 65 -5.96 0.32 -11.24
C ARG A 65 -7.00 -0.79 -11.25
N THR A 66 -6.86 -1.73 -12.19
CA THR A 66 -7.77 -2.87 -12.31
C THR A 66 -7.70 -3.74 -11.06
N LEU A 67 -6.49 -4.07 -10.59
CA LEU A 67 -6.29 -4.85 -9.36
C LEU A 67 -6.89 -4.16 -8.13
N ARG A 68 -6.78 -2.84 -8.03
CA ARG A 68 -7.37 -2.06 -6.93
C ARG A 68 -8.90 -2.02 -6.96
N GLY A 69 -9.50 -2.11 -8.13
CA GLY A 69 -10.96 -2.29 -8.26
C GLY A 69 -11.45 -3.68 -7.83
N GLU A 70 -10.56 -4.69 -7.81
CA GLU A 70 -10.90 -6.08 -7.53
C GLU A 70 -10.43 -6.56 -6.15
N SER A 71 -9.35 -5.97 -5.60
CA SER A 71 -8.73 -6.43 -4.36
C SER A 71 -7.82 -5.37 -3.71
N ASN A 72 -7.54 -5.58 -2.42
CA ASN A 72 -6.55 -4.79 -1.68
C ASN A 72 -5.21 -5.53 -1.54
N VAL A 73 -4.85 -6.40 -2.49
CA VAL A 73 -3.56 -7.07 -2.49
C VAL A 73 -2.43 -6.03 -2.46
N PRO A 74 -1.42 -6.17 -1.59
CA PRO A 74 -0.29 -5.26 -1.57
C PRO A 74 0.45 -5.23 -2.90
N ILE A 75 0.81 -4.03 -3.38
CA ILE A 75 1.56 -3.82 -4.62
C ILE A 75 2.84 -3.04 -4.33
N VAL A 76 3.98 -3.61 -4.70
CA VAL A 76 5.28 -2.94 -4.79
C VAL A 76 5.56 -2.66 -6.25
N MET A 77 5.66 -1.39 -6.63
CA MET A 77 5.90 -0.99 -8.01
C MET A 77 7.39 -0.94 -8.34
N LEU A 78 7.78 -1.44 -9.51
CA LEU A 78 9.10 -1.23 -10.10
C LEU A 78 9.00 -0.07 -11.08
N THR A 79 9.91 0.93 -11.00
CA THR A 79 9.86 2.12 -11.87
C THR A 79 11.23 2.46 -12.43
N GLY A 80 11.28 3.01 -13.67
CA GLY A 80 12.49 3.59 -14.25
C GLY A 80 12.87 4.93 -13.59
N ARG A 81 14.14 5.35 -13.71
CA ARG A 81 14.66 6.60 -13.10
C ARG A 81 14.04 7.89 -13.62
N SER A 82 13.43 7.88 -14.81
CA SER A 82 13.01 9.08 -15.55
C SER A 82 11.59 9.54 -15.26
N GLU A 83 10.81 8.81 -14.47
CA GLU A 83 9.35 8.98 -14.39
C GLU A 83 8.90 9.39 -13.00
N GLU A 84 9.32 10.59 -12.56
CA GLU A 84 8.82 11.18 -11.32
C GLU A 84 7.29 11.39 -11.39
N SER A 85 6.75 11.61 -12.60
CA SER A 85 5.31 11.65 -12.88
C SER A 85 4.63 10.30 -12.64
N ASP A 86 5.22 9.19 -13.08
CA ASP A 86 4.60 7.86 -12.98
C ASP A 86 4.63 7.35 -11.53
N LYS A 87 5.65 7.76 -10.76
CA LYS A 87 5.68 7.51 -9.31
C LYS A 87 4.53 8.21 -8.59
N LEU A 88 4.21 9.45 -8.96
CA LEU A 88 3.09 10.19 -8.40
C LEU A 88 1.75 9.55 -8.78
N VAL A 89 1.60 9.16 -10.05
CA VAL A 89 0.38 8.48 -10.54
C VAL A 89 0.22 7.11 -9.89
N GLY A 90 1.30 6.33 -9.76
CA GLY A 90 1.27 5.03 -9.08
C GLY A 90 0.88 5.14 -7.59
N LEU A 91 1.31 6.22 -6.91
CA LEU A 91 0.90 6.56 -5.54
C LEU A 91 -0.59 6.92 -5.47
N GLU A 92 -1.10 7.68 -6.45
CA GLU A 92 -2.53 8.01 -6.54
C GLU A 92 -3.40 6.76 -6.72
N ILE A 93 -2.87 5.71 -7.35
CA ILE A 93 -3.52 4.40 -7.52
C ILE A 93 -3.49 3.59 -6.21
N GLY A 94 -2.62 3.93 -5.25
CA GLY A 94 -2.55 3.25 -3.95
C GLY A 94 -1.54 2.11 -3.90
N ALA A 95 -0.38 2.24 -4.55
CA ALA A 95 0.74 1.34 -4.34
C ALA A 95 1.24 1.38 -2.89
N ASP A 96 1.69 0.26 -2.37
CA ASP A 96 2.13 0.12 -0.98
C ASP A 96 3.62 0.43 -0.80
N ASP A 97 4.44 0.31 -1.86
CA ASP A 97 5.86 0.71 -1.91
C ASP A 97 6.36 0.80 -3.35
N TYR A 98 7.58 1.33 -3.53
CA TYR A 98 8.26 1.48 -4.82
C TYR A 98 9.70 1.03 -4.74
N VAL A 99 10.19 0.55 -5.89
CA VAL A 99 11.60 0.23 -6.11
C VAL A 99 12.01 0.82 -7.45
N THR A 100 13.06 1.64 -7.47
CA THR A 100 13.56 2.24 -8.72
C THR A 100 14.54 1.32 -9.42
N LYS A 101 14.34 1.07 -10.72
CA LYS A 101 15.32 0.37 -11.59
C LYS A 101 16.51 1.31 -11.93
N PRO A 102 17.77 0.85 -11.87
CA PRO A 102 18.19 -0.47 -11.43
C PRO A 102 18.18 -0.59 -9.89
N PHE A 103 17.72 -1.71 -9.37
CA PHE A 103 17.60 -1.97 -7.93
C PHE A 103 18.51 -3.10 -7.45
N SER A 104 18.80 -3.07 -6.17
CA SER A 104 19.42 -4.22 -5.49
C SER A 104 18.36 -5.28 -5.19
N PRO A 105 18.57 -6.56 -5.58
CA PRO A 105 17.64 -7.64 -5.22
C PRO A 105 17.41 -7.76 -3.71
N LYS A 106 18.42 -7.44 -2.90
CA LYS A 106 18.30 -7.40 -1.43
C LYS A 106 17.34 -6.29 -0.98
N GLU A 107 17.34 -5.16 -1.67
CA GLU A 107 16.40 -4.06 -1.43
C GLU A 107 14.97 -4.50 -1.73
N LEU A 108 14.73 -5.12 -2.89
CA LEU A 108 13.42 -5.66 -3.24
C LEU A 108 12.91 -6.62 -2.17
N VAL A 109 13.72 -7.59 -1.74
CA VAL A 109 13.34 -8.54 -0.68
C VAL A 109 13.02 -7.81 0.64
N ALA A 110 13.80 -6.81 1.01
CA ALA A 110 13.58 -6.04 2.23
C ALA A 110 12.24 -5.29 2.19
N ARG A 111 11.89 -4.69 1.06
CA ARG A 111 10.62 -3.98 0.84
C ARG A 111 9.43 -4.94 0.82
N VAL A 112 9.52 -6.05 0.09
CA VAL A 112 8.50 -7.11 0.10
C VAL A 112 8.23 -7.59 1.54
N ARG A 113 9.28 -7.85 2.33
CA ARG A 113 9.15 -8.22 3.74
C ARG A 113 8.51 -7.10 4.58
N ALA A 114 8.90 -5.85 4.35
CA ALA A 114 8.35 -4.70 5.07
C ALA A 114 6.84 -4.54 4.82
N VAL A 115 6.41 -4.62 3.56
CA VAL A 115 5.00 -4.56 3.19
C VAL A 115 4.23 -5.74 3.78
N LEU A 116 4.71 -6.98 3.61
CA LEU A 116 4.05 -8.17 4.16
C LEU A 116 4.02 -8.20 5.69
N ARG A 117 5.05 -7.67 6.38
CA ARG A 117 5.05 -7.55 7.84
C ARG A 117 3.94 -6.68 8.36
N ARG A 118 3.48 -5.68 7.60
CA ARG A 118 2.33 -4.84 7.95
C ARG A 118 1.05 -5.67 8.03
N THR A 119 0.97 -6.76 7.24
CA THR A 119 -0.17 -7.69 7.28
C THR A 119 -0.04 -8.76 8.38
N GLU A 120 1.14 -8.92 9.00
CA GLU A 120 1.48 -10.05 9.88
C GLU A 120 1.57 -9.74 11.37
N ARG A 121 1.34 -8.50 11.82
CA ARG A 121 1.63 -8.26 13.24
C ARG A 121 0.87 -9.21 14.17
N PRO A 122 1.56 -10.16 14.87
CA PRO A 122 0.94 -10.93 15.95
C PRO A 122 0.77 -10.02 17.16
N ARG A 123 -0.40 -9.92 17.68
CA ARG A 123 -0.65 -9.10 18.84
C ARG A 123 -1.62 -9.68 19.79
N ALA A 124 -1.59 -9.21 21.06
CA ALA A 124 -2.65 -9.42 22.04
C ALA A 124 -4.03 -9.28 21.38
N ASP A 125 -4.91 -10.24 21.59
CA ASP A 125 -6.24 -10.35 20.94
C ASP A 125 -7.19 -9.14 21.14
N THR A 126 -6.70 -8.04 21.72
CA THR A 126 -7.51 -6.92 22.21
C THR A 126 -7.02 -5.53 21.79
N ASP A 127 -6.12 -5.41 20.79
CA ASP A 127 -5.69 -4.08 20.28
C ASP A 127 -6.76 -3.52 19.32
N ILE A 128 -7.84 -3.00 19.92
CA ILE A 128 -8.95 -2.36 19.19
C ILE A 128 -8.91 -0.86 19.45
N VAL A 129 -8.80 -0.08 18.37
CA VAL A 129 -8.89 1.38 18.39
C VAL A 129 -10.31 1.78 18.03
N ARG A 130 -10.93 2.66 18.84
CA ARG A 130 -12.29 3.18 18.61
C ARG A 130 -12.25 4.70 18.64
N VAL A 131 -12.75 5.33 17.58
CA VAL A 131 -12.92 6.79 17.51
C VAL A 131 -14.28 7.09 16.86
N GLY A 132 -15.21 7.60 17.64
CA GLY A 132 -16.60 7.72 17.18
C GLY A 132 -17.17 6.37 16.77
N ASP A 133 -17.67 6.28 15.55
CA ASP A 133 -18.22 5.05 14.96
C ASP A 133 -17.18 4.23 14.16
N LEU A 134 -15.92 4.70 14.07
CA LEU A 134 -14.82 3.92 13.52
C LEU A 134 -14.29 2.92 14.55
N VAL A 135 -14.17 1.67 14.13
CA VAL A 135 -13.51 0.60 14.90
C VAL A 135 -12.42 -0.05 14.06
N LEU A 136 -11.21 -0.08 14.59
CA LEU A 136 -10.06 -0.76 13.99
C LEU A 136 -9.66 -1.96 14.84
N ASP A 137 -9.80 -3.15 14.30
CA ASP A 137 -9.23 -4.39 14.85
C ASP A 137 -7.80 -4.52 14.31
N ILE A 138 -6.83 -4.05 15.09
CA ILE A 138 -5.44 -3.98 14.64
C ILE A 138 -4.86 -5.37 14.35
N PRO A 139 -5.06 -6.40 15.23
CA PRO A 139 -4.58 -7.75 14.94
C PRO A 139 -5.12 -8.35 13.66
N ARG A 140 -6.39 -8.09 13.33
CA ARG A 140 -7.04 -8.65 12.14
C ARG A 140 -6.98 -7.74 10.94
N MET A 141 -6.40 -6.54 11.09
CA MET A 141 -6.39 -5.49 10.06
C MET A 141 -7.79 -5.22 9.47
N ARG A 142 -8.78 -5.15 10.32
CA ARG A 142 -10.17 -4.88 9.93
C ARG A 142 -10.59 -3.50 10.38
N ALA A 143 -11.27 -2.79 9.50
CA ALA A 143 -11.88 -1.49 9.77
C ALA A 143 -13.39 -1.59 9.58
N THR A 144 -14.15 -0.98 10.48
CA THR A 144 -15.60 -0.78 10.33
C THR A 144 -15.97 0.64 10.70
N VAL A 145 -16.97 1.20 10.03
CA VAL A 145 -17.61 2.46 10.36
C VAL A 145 -19.08 2.18 10.62
N GLY A 146 -19.51 2.29 11.87
CA GLY A 146 -20.78 1.71 12.29
C GLY A 146 -20.80 0.21 11.97
N ASP A 147 -21.83 -0.24 11.23
CA ASP A 147 -21.97 -1.63 10.79
C ASP A 147 -21.32 -1.93 9.42
N ARG A 148 -20.74 -0.92 8.76
CA ARG A 148 -20.15 -1.07 7.42
C ARG A 148 -18.68 -1.46 7.52
N ALA A 149 -18.32 -2.62 6.97
CA ALA A 149 -16.92 -2.98 6.78
C ALA A 149 -16.25 -2.04 5.75
N VAL A 150 -15.03 -1.61 6.03
CA VAL A 150 -14.20 -0.76 5.16
C VAL A 150 -12.95 -1.51 4.75
N GLU A 151 -12.78 -1.71 3.46
CA GLU A 151 -11.62 -2.40 2.90
C GLU A 151 -10.48 -1.42 2.61
N LEU A 152 -9.50 -1.41 3.48
CA LEU A 152 -8.27 -0.62 3.36
C LEU A 152 -7.11 -1.49 2.87
N THR A 153 -6.22 -0.92 2.06
CA THR A 153 -4.92 -1.57 1.80
C THR A 153 -4.09 -1.59 3.08
N PRO A 154 -3.05 -2.43 3.19
CA PRO A 154 -2.20 -2.48 4.38
C PRO A 154 -1.61 -1.12 4.77
N THR A 155 -1.21 -0.33 3.78
CA THR A 155 -0.65 1.02 3.97
C THR A 155 -1.73 2.00 4.46
N GLU A 156 -2.89 2.01 3.84
CA GLU A 156 -4.03 2.85 4.26
C GLU A 156 -4.48 2.50 5.68
N PHE A 157 -4.58 1.20 5.99
CA PHE A 157 -4.94 0.74 7.34
C PHE A 157 -3.94 1.25 8.38
N GLN A 158 -2.65 1.15 8.08
CA GLN A 158 -1.60 1.60 9.00
C GLN A 158 -1.62 3.12 9.20
N LEU A 159 -1.86 3.91 8.16
CA LEU A 159 -2.02 5.35 8.26
C LEU A 159 -3.20 5.73 9.15
N VAL A 160 -4.36 5.12 8.91
CA VAL A 160 -5.55 5.34 9.74
C VAL A 160 -5.28 4.93 11.18
N ALA A 161 -4.70 3.75 11.42
CA ALA A 161 -4.39 3.27 12.77
C ALA A 161 -3.39 4.16 13.51
N THR A 162 -2.39 4.69 12.80
CA THR A 162 -1.41 5.62 13.38
C THR A 162 -2.08 6.90 13.85
N MET A 163 -2.92 7.51 13.02
CA MET A 163 -3.62 8.74 13.37
C MET A 163 -4.73 8.52 14.41
N ALA A 164 -5.51 7.45 14.27
CA ALA A 164 -6.64 7.14 15.16
C ALA A 164 -6.23 6.71 16.57
N ARG A 165 -4.97 6.32 16.79
CA ARG A 165 -4.44 6.07 18.14
C ARG A 165 -4.19 7.34 18.94
N GLU A 166 -4.04 8.46 18.27
CA GLU A 166 -3.78 9.77 18.86
C GLU A 166 -4.72 10.81 18.22
N PRO A 167 -6.05 10.74 18.46
CA PRO A 167 -7.00 11.69 17.90
C PRO A 167 -6.63 13.13 18.25
N GLY A 168 -6.85 14.05 17.35
CA GLY A 168 -6.48 15.47 17.49
C GLY A 168 -5.00 15.79 17.25
N ARG A 169 -4.10 14.81 17.39
CA ARG A 169 -2.68 15.02 17.09
C ARG A 169 -2.45 15.25 15.61
N VAL A 170 -1.72 16.34 15.30
CA VAL A 170 -1.29 16.65 13.94
C VAL A 170 -0.01 15.88 13.61
N PHE A 171 -0.05 15.13 12.54
CA PHE A 171 1.11 14.42 11.98
C PHE A 171 1.58 15.13 10.72
N THR A 172 2.87 15.38 10.60
CA THR A 172 3.46 15.82 9.33
C THR A 172 3.45 14.68 8.31
N ARG A 173 3.56 15.01 7.02
CA ARG A 173 3.68 14.00 5.96
C ARG A 173 4.88 13.08 6.18
N ALA A 174 6.02 13.65 6.58
CA ALA A 174 7.21 12.89 6.92
C ALA A 174 6.96 11.89 8.06
N GLN A 175 6.29 12.31 9.16
CA GLN A 175 5.97 11.43 10.27
C GLN A 175 5.03 10.28 9.86
N LEU A 176 4.04 10.57 9.00
CA LEU A 176 3.16 9.52 8.46
C LEU A 176 3.91 8.57 7.53
N LEU A 177 4.82 9.10 6.72
CA LEU A 177 5.67 8.29 5.84
C LEU A 177 6.58 7.36 6.66
N ASP A 178 7.23 7.87 7.70
CA ASP A 178 8.07 7.08 8.60
C ASP A 178 7.27 5.98 9.33
N ALA A 179 6.06 6.30 9.78
CA ALA A 179 5.18 5.34 10.45
C ALA A 179 4.81 4.16 9.53
N VAL A 180 4.73 4.40 8.23
CA VAL A 180 4.37 3.38 7.24
C VAL A 180 5.61 2.68 6.67
N HIS A 181 6.66 3.39 6.30
CA HIS A 181 7.80 2.83 5.58
C HIS A 181 9.03 2.52 6.45
N GLY A 182 9.13 3.12 7.64
CA GLY A 182 10.20 2.83 8.62
C GLY A 182 11.59 3.29 8.19
N VAL A 183 11.71 4.10 7.13
CA VAL A 183 12.95 4.76 6.68
C VAL A 183 12.53 6.06 6.00
N ALA A 184 13.14 7.17 6.40
CA ALA A 184 12.87 8.49 5.84
C ALA A 184 13.23 8.55 4.34
N PHE A 185 12.22 8.64 3.50
CA PHE A 185 12.36 8.95 2.08
C PHE A 185 11.82 10.36 1.85
N GLU A 186 12.68 11.36 1.94
CA GLU A 186 12.31 12.78 1.76
C GLU A 186 11.60 13.08 0.43
N SER A 187 11.76 12.21 -0.57
CA SER A 187 11.18 12.41 -1.92
C SER A 187 9.70 12.00 -2.05
N TYR A 188 9.09 11.33 -1.06
CA TYR A 188 7.78 10.69 -1.22
C TYR A 188 6.67 11.22 -0.30
N GLU A 189 6.83 12.40 0.29
CA GLU A 189 5.78 13.01 1.14
C GLU A 189 4.44 13.17 0.42
N ARG A 190 4.46 13.39 -0.90
CA ARG A 190 3.23 13.47 -1.73
C ARG A 190 2.47 12.15 -1.83
N ALA A 191 3.13 11.01 -1.56
CA ALA A 191 2.47 9.71 -1.46
C ALA A 191 1.39 9.69 -0.38
N ILE A 192 1.65 10.37 0.72
CA ILE A 192 0.70 10.48 1.83
C ILE A 192 -0.58 11.17 1.39
N ASP A 193 -0.49 12.22 0.56
CA ASP A 193 -1.67 12.92 0.05
C ASP A 193 -2.56 12.00 -0.80
N ALA A 194 -1.95 11.14 -1.62
CA ALA A 194 -2.66 10.16 -2.42
C ALA A 194 -3.33 9.08 -1.55
N HIS A 195 -2.60 8.53 -0.58
CA HIS A 195 -3.19 7.57 0.36
C HIS A 195 -4.34 8.20 1.17
N VAL A 196 -4.18 9.44 1.64
CA VAL A 196 -5.26 10.15 2.35
C VAL A 196 -6.48 10.36 1.46
N LYS A 197 -6.29 10.72 0.17
CA LYS A 197 -7.38 10.81 -0.79
C LYS A 197 -8.14 9.47 -0.89
N ASN A 198 -7.41 8.35 -1.06
CA ASN A 198 -8.00 7.02 -1.16
C ASN A 198 -8.69 6.58 0.14
N ILE A 199 -8.06 6.84 1.29
CA ILE A 199 -8.67 6.59 2.61
C ILE A 199 -10.01 7.34 2.73
N ARG A 200 -10.06 8.62 2.35
CA ARG A 200 -11.29 9.40 2.40
C ARG A 200 -12.38 8.81 1.51
N HIS A 201 -12.06 8.37 0.30
CA HIS A 201 -13.03 7.71 -0.59
C HIS A 201 -13.62 6.43 0.02
N LYS A 202 -12.87 5.71 0.85
CA LYS A 202 -13.30 4.45 1.46
C LYS A 202 -13.99 4.66 2.82
N LEU A 203 -13.49 5.61 3.59
CA LEU A 203 -13.88 5.82 4.99
C LEU A 203 -15.00 6.83 5.15
N GLU A 204 -14.88 7.98 4.46
CA GLU A 204 -15.75 9.14 4.65
C GLU A 204 -17.11 8.98 3.96
N PRO A 205 -18.20 9.50 4.54
CA PRO A 205 -19.48 9.61 3.84
C PRO A 205 -19.41 10.55 2.63
N ASP A 206 -18.65 11.66 2.76
CA ASP A 206 -18.35 12.63 1.71
C ASP A 206 -16.85 12.94 1.73
N PRO A 207 -16.06 12.46 0.76
CA PRO A 207 -14.62 12.74 0.69
C PRO A 207 -14.26 14.23 0.62
N GLY A 208 -15.16 15.06 0.11
CA GLY A 208 -15.00 16.52 0.03
C GLY A 208 -15.23 17.24 1.36
N ARG A 209 -15.90 16.57 2.31
CA ARG A 209 -16.19 17.06 3.67
C ARG A 209 -15.81 15.99 4.70
N PRO A 210 -14.52 15.73 4.88
CA PRO A 210 -14.06 14.61 5.70
C PRO A 210 -14.42 14.83 7.19
N ARG A 211 -14.87 13.76 7.85
CA ARG A 211 -15.17 13.68 9.27
C ARG A 211 -14.03 13.08 10.08
N TYR A 212 -13.28 12.13 9.49
CA TYR A 212 -12.28 11.34 10.21
C TYR A 212 -10.88 11.86 9.94
N VAL A 213 -10.47 11.98 8.68
CA VAL A 213 -9.10 12.38 8.33
C VAL A 213 -9.10 13.83 7.87
N LEU A 214 -8.69 14.73 8.76
CA LEU A 214 -8.73 16.17 8.55
C LEU A 214 -7.38 16.69 8.05
N THR A 215 -7.43 17.70 7.15
CA THR A 215 -6.23 18.38 6.66
C THR A 215 -5.88 19.56 7.57
N VAL A 216 -4.62 19.62 8.00
CA VAL A 216 -4.04 20.79 8.63
C VAL A 216 -3.15 21.46 7.59
N TYR A 217 -3.66 22.54 7.00
CA TYR A 217 -3.01 23.22 5.89
C TYR A 217 -1.58 23.67 6.24
N GLY A 218 -0.65 23.41 5.34
CA GLY A 218 0.77 23.73 5.52
C GLY A 218 1.53 22.79 6.46
N VAL A 219 0.85 21.85 7.17
CA VAL A 219 1.48 20.93 8.13
C VAL A 219 1.31 19.46 7.71
N GLY A 220 0.09 18.97 7.63
CA GLY A 220 -0.18 17.55 7.33
C GLY A 220 -1.61 17.14 7.65
N TYR A 221 -1.78 16.06 8.41
CA TYR A 221 -3.08 15.46 8.68
C TYR A 221 -3.26 15.11 10.17
N ARG A 222 -4.51 15.03 10.60
CA ARG A 222 -4.88 14.51 11.92
C ARG A 222 -6.13 13.66 11.81
N PHE A 223 -6.36 12.79 12.77
CA PHE A 223 -7.67 12.17 12.99
C PHE A 223 -8.54 13.09 13.82
N ALA A 224 -9.83 13.17 13.49
CA ALA A 224 -10.78 13.95 14.25
C ALA A 224 -10.87 13.45 15.71
N GLU A 225 -11.18 14.33 16.64
CA GLU A 225 -11.49 13.97 18.01
C GLU A 225 -12.88 13.32 18.09
N PRO A 226 -13.16 12.47 19.09
CA PRO A 226 -14.42 11.73 19.19
C PRO A 226 -15.69 12.60 19.20
N ASP A 227 -15.56 13.85 19.64
CA ASP A 227 -16.65 14.81 19.83
C ASP A 227 -16.67 15.95 18.78
N GLU A 228 -15.84 15.85 17.73
CA GLU A 228 -15.73 16.82 16.63
C GLU A 228 -16.59 16.43 15.35
#